data_d902ba75033a2a79cf6457873e763863
#
_entry.id   d902ba75033a2a79cf6457873e763863
#
_cell.length_a   1.000
_cell.length_b   1.000
_cell.length_c   1.000
_cell.angle_alpha   90.00
_cell.angle_beta   90.00
_cell.angle_gamma   90.00
#
_symmetry.space_group_name_H-M   'P 1'
#
loop_
_entity.id
_entity.type
_entity.pdbx_description
1 polymer ?
#
loop_
_entity_poly.entity_id
_entity_poly.type
_entity_poly.pdbx_seq_one_letter_code
_entity_poly.pdbx_strand_id
1 'polypeptide(L)'
;MPQRSILVADDIENQTDSGKRRSQAIRKAASFLAQRLKTGIDLLYVEDLKTYPLSKLGSFRFPAWHFSHQERLEEMARQFPVLVACSLKSGSPAEQILKIVRSRSSPELVVVGTQGRKGVKRFLIGSVAEEVIRHSRRPVMVIGPIAQEKDRDISGQKQHKILVATDLGKNSRAAEQYARSLAKRMGAGVTLFHCLWDSINAIMVNTAYSGMAPFNISEMIAESRDDAVDALKRKTGFFRKHGVPCDYKIEEKAITSTCAVYQECESGYSIVVMGSHGRNALFNAFFGSTAREAILNATIPVIIVHSGK
;
A
#
# COMPACT_ATOMS: atom_id res chain seq x y z
N MET A 1 7.01 7.71 25.82
CA MET A 1 7.18 6.89 24.62
C MET A 1 7.04 7.81 23.42
N PRO A 2 7.82 7.74 22.34
CA PRO A 2 7.58 8.55 21.17
C PRO A 2 6.15 8.28 20.68
N GLN A 3 5.39 9.34 20.48
CA GLN A 3 4.00 9.25 20.03
C GLN A 3 4.01 8.63 18.64
N ARG A 4 3.34 7.49 18.45
CA ARG A 4 3.23 6.85 17.14
C ARG A 4 2.43 7.79 16.22
N SER A 5 2.87 7.95 14.99
CA SER A 5 2.19 8.79 14.01
C SER A 5 2.07 8.11 12.66
N ILE A 6 1.14 8.57 11.85
CA ILE A 6 1.02 8.24 10.42
C ILE A 6 1.52 9.44 9.64
N LEU A 7 2.55 9.27 8.81
CA LEU A 7 3.01 10.30 7.90
C LEU A 7 2.10 10.32 6.66
N VAL A 8 1.45 11.43 6.43
CA VAL A 8 0.61 11.67 5.25
C VAL A 8 1.32 12.70 4.36
N ALA A 9 1.77 12.29 3.19
CA ALA A 9 2.36 13.19 2.22
C ALA A 9 1.39 13.44 1.07
N ASP A 10 1.00 14.69 0.89
CA ASP A 10 0.05 15.11 -0.16
C ASP A 10 0.52 16.37 -0.88
N ASP A 11 0.10 16.50 -2.15
CA ASP A 11 0.37 17.66 -3.00
C ASP A 11 -0.81 18.64 -2.92
N ILE A 12 -0.72 19.60 -2.01
CA ILE A 12 -1.77 20.59 -1.75
C ILE A 12 -1.95 21.62 -2.88
N GLU A 13 -0.98 21.73 -3.79
CA GLU A 13 -1.07 22.65 -4.92
C GLU A 13 -1.89 22.13 -6.09
N ASN A 14 -2.06 20.82 -6.17
CA ASN A 14 -2.80 20.22 -7.28
C ASN A 14 -4.31 20.44 -7.13
N GLN A 15 -4.78 21.59 -7.59
CA GLN A 15 -6.20 21.99 -7.52
C GLN A 15 -7.05 21.46 -8.68
N THR A 16 -6.51 20.59 -9.53
CA THR A 16 -7.32 19.89 -10.54
C THR A 16 -8.32 18.95 -9.86
N ASP A 17 -9.40 18.60 -10.55
CA ASP A 17 -10.41 17.67 -10.00
C ASP A 17 -9.80 16.32 -9.61
N SER A 18 -8.82 15.82 -10.37
CA SER A 18 -8.09 14.61 -10.02
C SER A 18 -7.22 14.80 -8.77
N GLY A 19 -6.57 15.97 -8.63
CA GLY A 19 -5.80 16.31 -7.43
C GLY A 19 -6.67 16.39 -6.18
N LYS A 20 -7.81 17.05 -6.27
CA LYS A 20 -8.78 17.16 -5.16
C LYS A 20 -9.33 15.78 -4.74
N ARG A 21 -9.73 14.94 -5.72
CA ARG A 21 -10.17 13.57 -5.44
C ARG A 21 -9.08 12.75 -4.74
N ARG A 22 -7.85 12.84 -5.24
CA ARG A 22 -6.70 12.17 -4.61
C ARG A 22 -6.52 12.60 -3.16
N SER A 23 -6.44 13.92 -2.90
CA SER A 23 -6.28 14.46 -1.55
C SER A 23 -7.42 14.05 -0.62
N GLN A 24 -8.65 14.02 -1.12
CA GLN A 24 -9.82 13.55 -0.37
C GLN A 24 -9.69 12.07 -0.01
N ALA A 25 -9.32 11.22 -0.96
CA ALA A 25 -9.16 9.78 -0.72
C ALA A 25 -8.01 9.49 0.26
N ILE A 26 -6.88 10.22 0.16
CA ILE A 26 -5.78 10.16 1.11
C ILE A 26 -6.26 10.51 2.53
N ARG A 27 -6.97 11.64 2.68
CA ARG A 27 -7.50 12.08 3.98
C ARG A 27 -8.45 11.07 4.59
N LYS A 28 -9.40 10.55 3.81
CA LYS A 28 -10.35 9.53 4.28
C LYS A 28 -9.61 8.28 4.79
N ALA A 29 -8.69 7.73 4.00
CA ALA A 29 -7.95 6.53 4.37
C ALA A 29 -7.05 6.76 5.60
N ALA A 30 -6.35 7.89 5.66
CA ALA A 30 -5.49 8.24 6.79
C ALA A 30 -6.30 8.49 8.06
N SER A 31 -7.42 9.24 7.98
CA SER A 31 -8.32 9.49 9.09
C SER A 31 -8.90 8.20 9.66
N PHE A 32 -9.38 7.32 8.79
CA PHE A 32 -9.89 6.00 9.18
C PHE A 32 -8.86 5.21 10.00
N LEU A 33 -7.63 5.11 9.49
CA LEU A 33 -6.59 4.40 10.20
C LEU A 33 -6.17 5.09 11.50
N ALA A 34 -5.99 6.41 11.47
CA ALA A 34 -5.56 7.16 12.66
C ALA A 34 -6.55 7.03 13.81
N GLN A 35 -7.86 7.10 13.53
CA GLN A 35 -8.91 6.88 14.52
C GLN A 35 -8.88 5.44 15.09
N ARG A 36 -8.79 4.42 14.22
CA ARG A 36 -8.76 3.01 14.63
C ARG A 36 -7.51 2.65 15.40
N LEU A 37 -6.38 3.23 15.05
CA LEU A 37 -5.09 2.98 15.69
C LEU A 37 -4.86 3.89 16.91
N LYS A 38 -5.75 4.86 17.15
CA LYS A 38 -5.62 5.90 18.21
C LYS A 38 -4.26 6.59 18.14
N THR A 39 -3.93 7.11 16.96
CA THR A 39 -2.63 7.75 16.67
C THR A 39 -2.83 9.09 15.98
N GLY A 40 -1.84 9.98 16.05
CA GLY A 40 -1.84 11.25 15.35
C GLY A 40 -1.41 11.12 13.89
N ILE A 41 -1.52 12.22 13.16
CA ILE A 41 -1.09 12.36 11.77
C ILE A 41 -0.01 13.43 11.70
N ASP A 42 1.07 13.14 10.97
CA ASP A 42 2.05 14.11 10.52
C ASP A 42 1.74 14.43 9.05
N LEU A 43 1.10 15.56 8.79
CA LEU A 43 0.75 16.00 7.44
C LEU A 43 1.93 16.76 6.84
N LEU A 44 2.50 16.22 5.78
CA LEU A 44 3.66 16.76 5.09
C LEU A 44 3.28 17.26 3.70
N TYR A 45 3.63 18.50 3.42
CA TYR A 45 3.76 19.01 2.07
C TYR A 45 5.21 19.36 1.77
N VAL A 46 5.67 19.05 0.56
CA VAL A 46 7.03 19.38 0.11
C VAL A 46 6.94 20.26 -1.13
N GLU A 47 7.48 21.45 -1.00
CA GLU A 47 7.67 22.40 -2.10
C GLU A 47 8.77 21.88 -3.03
N ASP A 48 8.39 21.33 -4.19
CA ASP A 48 9.36 20.82 -5.16
C ASP A 48 10.03 21.98 -5.91
N LEU A 49 11.23 22.34 -5.46
CA LEU A 49 12.00 23.46 -6.03
C LEU A 49 12.27 23.31 -7.54
N LYS A 50 12.22 22.09 -8.10
CA LYS A 50 12.38 21.88 -9.53
C LYS A 50 11.20 22.42 -10.35
N THR A 51 10.06 22.66 -9.73
CA THR A 51 8.86 23.20 -10.39
C THR A 51 8.77 24.72 -10.36
N TYR A 52 9.65 25.40 -9.60
CA TYR A 52 9.66 26.85 -9.51
C TYR A 52 10.73 27.46 -10.41
N PRO A 53 10.40 28.54 -11.16
CA PRO A 53 11.38 29.25 -11.97
C PRO A 53 12.49 29.85 -11.08
N LEU A 54 13.74 29.66 -11.48
CA LEU A 54 14.92 30.21 -10.77
C LEU A 54 14.84 31.72 -10.54
N SER A 55 14.12 32.46 -11.39
CA SER A 55 13.87 33.89 -11.24
C SER A 55 13.07 34.28 -9.98
N LYS A 56 12.35 33.34 -9.36
CA LYS A 56 11.61 33.54 -8.10
C LYS A 56 12.41 33.21 -6.84
N LEU A 57 13.61 32.65 -6.99
CA LEU A 57 14.49 32.25 -5.88
C LEU A 57 15.43 33.36 -5.39
N GLY A 58 15.35 34.54 -5.97
CA GLY A 58 16.35 35.63 -5.84
C GLY A 58 16.30 36.51 -4.57
N SER A 59 15.58 36.16 -3.51
CA SER A 59 15.65 36.89 -2.25
C SER A 59 15.63 35.96 -1.03
N PHE A 60 16.51 36.22 -0.06
CA PHE A 60 16.62 35.49 1.22
C PHE A 60 15.37 35.57 2.14
N ARG A 61 14.27 36.13 1.69
CA ARG A 61 12.97 36.10 2.36
C ARG A 61 12.13 34.97 1.78
N PHE A 62 11.47 34.19 2.64
CA PHE A 62 10.48 33.23 2.20
C PHE A 62 9.50 33.88 1.24
N PRO A 63 9.30 33.33 0.01
CA PRO A 63 8.39 33.92 -0.95
C PRO A 63 6.96 33.93 -0.40
N ALA A 64 6.13 34.87 -0.83
CA ALA A 64 4.72 34.95 -0.39
C ALA A 64 3.95 33.64 -0.56
N TRP A 65 4.29 32.82 -1.55
CA TRP A 65 3.68 31.50 -1.76
C TRP A 65 4.00 30.51 -0.65
N HIS A 66 5.12 30.62 0.06
CA HIS A 66 5.45 29.77 1.21
C HIS A 66 4.42 29.95 2.34
N PHE A 67 4.05 31.19 2.65
CA PHE A 67 3.02 31.47 3.66
C PHE A 67 1.64 30.95 3.23
N SER A 68 1.30 31.09 1.95
CA SER A 68 0.03 30.55 1.41
C SER A 68 -0.01 29.01 1.45
N HIS A 69 1.13 28.33 1.30
CA HIS A 69 1.21 26.87 1.45
C HIS A 69 1.04 26.43 2.91
N GLN A 70 1.63 27.19 3.84
CA GLN A 70 1.48 26.91 5.27
C GLN A 70 0.00 27.04 5.69
N GLU A 71 -0.67 28.14 5.34
CA GLU A 71 -2.08 28.37 5.63
C GLU A 71 -2.96 27.26 5.04
N ARG A 72 -2.73 26.89 3.79
CA ARG A 72 -3.48 25.82 3.10
C ARG A 72 -3.25 24.44 3.73
N LEU A 73 -2.02 24.18 4.18
CA LEU A 73 -1.70 22.93 4.88
C LEU A 73 -2.43 22.85 6.23
N GLU A 74 -2.48 23.97 6.96
CA GLU A 74 -3.20 24.06 8.23
C GLU A 74 -4.73 23.96 8.04
N GLU A 75 -5.27 24.58 6.99
CA GLU A 75 -6.68 24.43 6.64
C GLU A 75 -7.03 22.98 6.31
N MET A 76 -6.16 22.30 5.56
CA MET A 76 -6.32 20.86 5.30
C MET A 76 -6.23 20.04 6.59
N ALA A 77 -5.33 20.38 7.50
CA ALA A 77 -5.19 19.69 8.78
C ALA A 77 -6.46 19.75 9.63
N ARG A 78 -7.19 20.86 9.62
CA ARG A 78 -8.46 21.03 10.35
C ARG A 78 -9.57 20.10 9.86
N GLN A 79 -9.43 19.51 8.67
CA GLN A 79 -10.41 18.57 8.11
C GLN A 79 -10.21 17.13 8.60
N PHE A 80 -9.15 16.85 9.34
CA PHE A 80 -8.94 15.53 9.94
C PHE A 80 -9.62 15.44 11.31
N PRO A 81 -10.28 14.32 11.64
CA PRO A 81 -10.95 14.12 12.93
C PRO A 81 -10.00 13.67 14.05
N VAL A 82 -8.72 13.86 13.89
CA VAL A 82 -7.64 13.47 14.81
C VAL A 82 -6.61 14.60 14.93
N LEU A 83 -5.71 14.49 15.92
CA LEU A 83 -4.60 15.43 16.06
C LEU A 83 -3.67 15.36 14.84
N VAL A 84 -3.39 16.51 14.24
CA VAL A 84 -2.51 16.65 13.07
C VAL A 84 -1.39 17.63 13.38
N ALA A 85 -0.16 17.21 13.16
CA ALA A 85 1.01 18.07 13.10
C ALA A 85 1.30 18.40 11.62
N CYS A 86 1.51 19.68 11.29
CA CYS A 86 1.82 20.13 9.94
C CYS A 86 3.33 20.29 9.75
N SER A 87 3.84 19.85 8.62
CA SER A 87 5.22 20.02 8.21
C SER A 87 5.30 20.52 6.77
N LEU A 88 5.86 21.71 6.58
CA LEU A 88 6.21 22.25 5.28
C LEU A 88 7.71 22.10 5.08
N LYS A 89 8.12 21.47 3.98
CA LYS A 89 9.53 21.26 3.61
C LYS A 89 9.75 21.71 2.17
N SER A 90 11.01 21.94 1.81
CA SER A 90 11.40 22.27 0.44
C SER A 90 12.41 21.24 -0.07
N GLY A 91 12.39 20.96 -1.37
CA GLY A 91 13.30 20.02 -2.04
C GLY A 91 12.59 18.88 -2.78
N SER A 92 13.25 17.72 -2.86
CA SER A 92 12.66 16.52 -3.47
C SER A 92 11.63 15.89 -2.53
N PRO A 93 10.34 15.72 -2.93
CA PRO A 93 9.32 15.12 -2.08
C PRO A 93 9.70 13.73 -1.58
N ALA A 94 10.20 12.85 -2.44
CA ALA A 94 10.58 11.50 -2.05
C ALA A 94 11.73 11.51 -1.02
N GLU A 95 12.76 12.34 -1.22
CA GLU A 95 13.88 12.48 -0.28
C GLU A 95 13.42 12.97 1.10
N GLN A 96 12.55 13.97 1.15
CA GLN A 96 12.05 14.53 2.42
C GLN A 96 11.20 13.49 3.18
N ILE A 97 10.32 12.76 2.48
CA ILE A 97 9.55 11.66 3.06
C ILE A 97 10.50 10.60 3.64
N LEU A 98 11.48 10.14 2.86
CA LEU A 98 12.43 9.12 3.27
C LEU A 98 13.35 9.57 4.40
N LYS A 99 13.69 10.86 4.48
CA LYS A 99 14.43 11.45 5.59
C LYS A 99 13.64 11.36 6.90
N ILE A 100 12.33 11.67 6.87
CA ILE A 100 11.44 11.53 8.03
C ILE A 100 11.33 10.06 8.43
N VAL A 101 11.14 9.15 7.47
CA VAL A 101 11.07 7.69 7.71
C VAL A 101 12.33 7.14 8.39
N ARG A 102 13.50 7.73 8.13
CA ARG A 102 14.79 7.32 8.73
C ARG A 102 15.11 8.02 10.04
N SER A 103 14.32 8.99 10.46
CA SER A 103 14.56 9.76 11.69
C SER A 103 14.25 8.94 12.96
N ARG A 104 14.65 9.47 14.12
CA ARG A 104 14.36 8.86 15.44
C ARG A 104 12.86 8.80 15.75
N SER A 105 12.10 9.80 15.29
CA SER A 105 10.63 9.87 15.38
C SER A 105 9.94 9.28 14.15
N SER A 106 10.49 8.20 13.62
CA SER A 106 10.01 7.52 12.42
C SER A 106 8.53 7.13 12.54
N PRO A 107 7.69 7.47 11.56
CA PRO A 107 6.28 7.12 11.55
C PRO A 107 6.08 5.60 11.51
N GLU A 108 4.93 5.12 11.98
CA GLU A 108 4.60 3.68 11.87
C GLU A 108 4.07 3.28 10.48
N LEU A 109 3.55 4.24 9.73
CA LEU A 109 2.99 4.07 8.39
C LEU A 109 3.19 5.36 7.59
N VAL A 110 3.49 5.22 6.30
CA VAL A 110 3.49 6.32 5.33
C VAL A 110 2.27 6.20 4.43
N VAL A 111 1.55 7.29 4.18
CA VAL A 111 0.39 7.34 3.27
C VAL A 111 0.71 8.29 2.12
N VAL A 112 0.60 7.79 0.90
CA VAL A 112 0.82 8.55 -0.34
C VAL A 112 -0.26 8.24 -1.37
N GLY A 113 -0.54 9.17 -2.26
CA GLY A 113 -1.36 8.93 -3.45
C GLY A 113 -0.51 8.63 -4.67
N THR A 114 -1.08 7.92 -5.63
CA THR A 114 -0.53 7.85 -6.98
C THR A 114 -0.93 9.10 -7.77
N GLN A 115 -0.20 9.47 -8.81
CA GLN A 115 -0.42 10.62 -9.66
C GLN A 115 -0.17 12.00 -8.99
N GLY A 116 0.93 12.63 -9.41
CA GLY A 116 1.25 14.03 -9.10
C GLY A 116 0.70 15.00 -10.15
N ARG A 117 1.28 16.20 -10.17
CA ARG A 117 0.87 17.39 -10.96
C ARG A 117 0.60 17.19 -12.45
N LYS A 118 1.07 16.14 -13.09
CA LYS A 118 1.04 16.00 -14.56
C LYS A 118 -0.05 15.11 -15.12
N GLY A 119 -0.95 14.56 -14.32
CA GLY A 119 -2.20 13.89 -14.78
C GLY A 119 -2.04 12.80 -15.86
N VAL A 120 -0.80 12.35 -16.14
CA VAL A 120 -0.49 11.52 -17.29
C VAL A 120 -0.62 10.05 -16.95
N LYS A 121 -1.59 9.42 -17.63
CA LYS A 121 -1.83 7.97 -17.75
C LYS A 121 -2.17 7.22 -16.47
N ARG A 122 -3.38 6.66 -16.41
CA ARG A 122 -3.93 5.70 -15.43
C ARG A 122 -3.03 4.51 -15.09
N PHE A 123 -1.91 4.35 -15.79
CA PHE A 123 -1.01 3.19 -15.71
C PHE A 123 0.31 3.46 -15.00
N LEU A 124 0.48 4.63 -14.36
CA LEU A 124 1.73 4.99 -13.69
C LEU A 124 1.49 5.32 -12.22
N ILE A 125 2.31 4.75 -11.36
CA ILE A 125 2.25 4.96 -9.89
C ILE A 125 2.70 6.38 -9.50
N GLY A 126 3.49 7.04 -10.33
CA GLY A 126 4.11 8.32 -10.01
C GLY A 126 5.46 8.18 -9.33
N SER A 127 6.42 9.01 -9.74
CA SER A 127 7.83 8.90 -9.33
C SER A 127 8.03 8.99 -7.82
N VAL A 128 7.31 9.88 -7.14
CA VAL A 128 7.41 10.05 -5.67
C VAL A 128 6.93 8.80 -4.94
N ALA A 129 5.72 8.31 -5.28
CA ALA A 129 5.16 7.12 -4.65
C ALA A 129 6.05 5.88 -4.92
N GLU A 130 6.53 5.72 -6.16
CA GLU A 130 7.40 4.62 -6.54
C GLU A 130 8.73 4.65 -5.77
N GLU A 131 9.36 5.81 -5.64
CA GLU A 131 10.60 5.97 -4.90
C GLU A 131 10.42 5.74 -3.39
N VAL A 132 9.32 6.24 -2.82
CA VAL A 132 8.98 5.99 -1.43
C VAL A 132 8.71 4.51 -1.18
N ILE A 133 7.93 3.83 -2.03
CA ILE A 133 7.69 2.39 -1.92
C ILE A 133 9.02 1.63 -1.97
N ARG A 134 9.93 1.98 -2.87
CA ARG A 134 11.20 1.29 -3.06
C ARG A 134 12.13 1.38 -1.85
N HIS A 135 12.20 2.55 -1.22
CA HIS A 135 13.24 2.86 -0.24
C HIS A 135 12.74 3.01 1.20
N SER A 136 11.44 2.95 1.42
CA SER A 136 10.87 3.05 2.76
C SER A 136 11.16 1.77 3.56
N ARG A 137 11.63 1.97 4.79
CA ARG A 137 11.74 0.90 5.79
C ARG A 137 10.45 0.71 6.59
N ARG A 138 9.45 1.56 6.36
CA ARG A 138 8.13 1.50 6.98
C ARG A 138 7.12 1.05 5.95
N PRO A 139 6.04 0.41 6.38
CA PRO A 139 4.92 0.12 5.50
C PRO A 139 4.44 1.39 4.79
N VAL A 140 4.07 1.26 3.52
CA VAL A 140 3.58 2.37 2.70
C VAL A 140 2.17 2.04 2.23
N MET A 141 1.19 2.84 2.68
CA MET A 141 -0.16 2.80 2.14
C MET A 141 -0.22 3.67 0.90
N VAL A 142 -0.66 3.09 -0.18
CA VAL A 142 -0.80 3.77 -1.47
C VAL A 142 -2.28 3.84 -1.84
N ILE A 143 -2.75 5.04 -2.15
CA ILE A 143 -4.09 5.25 -2.67
C ILE A 143 -3.99 5.31 -4.19
N GLY A 144 -4.38 4.21 -4.84
CA GLY A 144 -4.32 4.04 -6.29
C GLY A 144 -5.40 4.83 -7.04
N PRO A 145 -5.31 4.93 -8.38
CA PRO A 145 -6.22 5.75 -9.17
C PRO A 145 -7.66 5.26 -9.10
N ILE A 146 -7.90 3.96 -9.11
CA ILE A 146 -9.25 3.39 -9.00
C ILE A 146 -9.84 3.60 -7.60
N ALA A 147 -9.03 3.45 -6.55
CA ALA A 147 -9.46 3.74 -5.18
C ALA A 147 -9.85 5.21 -4.99
N GLN A 148 -9.13 6.15 -5.65
CA GLN A 148 -9.46 7.58 -5.66
C GLN A 148 -10.78 7.87 -6.39
N GLU A 149 -11.04 7.19 -7.51
CA GLU A 149 -12.26 7.39 -8.29
C GLU A 149 -13.50 6.79 -7.62
N LYS A 150 -13.38 5.58 -7.06
CA LYS A 150 -14.51 4.91 -6.41
C LYS A 150 -14.85 5.49 -5.04
N ASP A 151 -13.93 6.21 -4.41
CA ASP A 151 -14.08 6.91 -3.11
C ASP A 151 -14.95 6.14 -2.11
N ARG A 152 -14.68 4.82 -1.97
CA ARG A 152 -15.46 3.94 -1.09
C ARG A 152 -15.39 4.43 0.34
N ASP A 153 -16.55 4.57 0.97
CA ASP A 153 -16.60 4.80 2.41
C ASP A 153 -16.24 3.51 3.15
N ILE A 154 -14.96 3.40 3.53
CA ILE A 154 -14.47 2.29 4.35
C ILE A 154 -14.80 2.47 5.83
N SER A 155 -15.19 3.68 6.28
CA SER A 155 -15.47 3.98 7.68
C SER A 155 -16.82 3.47 8.15
N GLY A 156 -17.83 3.44 7.27
CA GLY A 156 -19.19 3.02 7.58
C GLY A 156 -19.41 1.51 7.69
N GLN A 157 -18.40 0.69 7.44
CA GLN A 157 -18.54 -0.78 7.53
C GLN A 157 -18.71 -1.22 8.98
N LYS A 158 -19.72 -2.07 9.25
CA LYS A 158 -19.96 -2.66 10.58
C LYS A 158 -18.79 -3.52 11.04
N GLN A 159 -18.12 -4.20 10.14
CA GLN A 159 -16.99 -5.07 10.41
C GLN A 159 -15.91 -4.87 9.36
N HIS A 160 -14.71 -4.48 9.80
CA HIS A 160 -13.59 -4.28 8.90
C HIS A 160 -12.86 -5.59 8.63
N LYS A 161 -12.46 -5.80 7.38
CA LYS A 161 -11.65 -6.93 6.95
C LYS A 161 -10.42 -6.47 6.18
N ILE A 162 -9.30 -7.09 6.44
CA ILE A 162 -8.04 -6.87 5.74
C ILE A 162 -7.79 -8.05 4.82
N LEU A 163 -7.60 -7.79 3.53
CA LEU A 163 -7.14 -8.78 2.57
C LEU A 163 -5.60 -8.86 2.65
N VAL A 164 -5.05 -10.04 2.84
CA VAL A 164 -3.61 -10.27 2.82
C VAL A 164 -3.25 -11.14 1.63
N ALA A 165 -2.68 -10.53 0.59
CA ALA A 165 -2.17 -11.28 -0.54
C ALA A 165 -0.83 -11.94 -0.17
N THR A 166 -0.80 -13.26 -0.20
CA THR A 166 0.37 -14.05 0.20
C THR A 166 0.75 -15.06 -0.87
N ASP A 167 2.05 -15.14 -1.18
CA ASP A 167 2.64 -16.20 -2.00
C ASP A 167 3.03 -17.43 -1.16
N LEU A 168 2.70 -17.43 0.13
CA LEU A 168 3.08 -18.43 1.14
C LEU A 168 4.60 -18.53 1.38
N GLY A 169 5.39 -17.72 0.70
CA GLY A 169 6.85 -17.69 0.79
C GLY A 169 7.38 -16.86 1.97
N LYS A 170 8.72 -16.82 2.05
CA LYS A 170 9.42 -16.05 3.09
C LYS A 170 9.19 -14.54 2.94
N ASN A 171 9.03 -14.05 1.71
CA ASN A 171 8.86 -12.63 1.40
C ASN A 171 7.51 -12.08 1.89
N SER A 172 6.44 -12.91 1.93
CA SER A 172 5.14 -12.51 2.44
C SER A 172 5.05 -12.46 3.96
N ARG A 173 6.01 -13.04 4.70
CA ARG A 173 5.94 -13.12 6.17
C ARG A 173 5.87 -11.76 6.86
N ALA A 174 6.62 -10.78 6.38
CA ALA A 174 6.61 -9.43 6.94
C ALA A 174 5.23 -8.77 6.77
N ALA A 175 4.61 -8.92 5.58
CA ALA A 175 3.26 -8.43 5.30
C ALA A 175 2.21 -9.14 6.17
N GLU A 176 2.29 -10.46 6.34
CA GLU A 176 1.41 -11.23 7.21
C GLU A 176 1.52 -10.79 8.68
N GLN A 177 2.73 -10.61 9.19
CA GLN A 177 2.98 -10.13 10.56
C GLN A 177 2.46 -8.71 10.77
N TYR A 178 2.70 -7.82 9.81
CA TYR A 178 2.19 -6.46 9.84
C TYR A 178 0.66 -6.45 9.84
N ALA A 179 0.02 -7.19 8.91
CA ALA A 179 -1.42 -7.29 8.80
C ALA A 179 -2.06 -7.82 10.10
N ARG A 180 -1.46 -8.82 10.74
CA ARG A 180 -1.91 -9.34 12.04
C ARG A 180 -1.86 -8.26 13.13
N SER A 181 -0.75 -7.52 13.22
CA SER A 181 -0.62 -6.42 14.19
C SER A 181 -1.64 -5.31 13.93
N LEU A 182 -1.80 -4.94 12.65
CA LEU A 182 -2.76 -3.94 12.20
C LEU A 182 -4.20 -4.36 12.53
N ALA A 183 -4.58 -5.58 12.15
CA ALA A 183 -5.91 -6.14 12.41
C ALA A 183 -6.25 -6.19 13.89
N LYS A 184 -5.31 -6.63 14.73
CA LYS A 184 -5.49 -6.66 16.20
C LYS A 184 -5.75 -5.28 16.76
N ARG A 185 -5.02 -4.26 16.33
CA ARG A 185 -5.20 -2.87 16.79
C ARG A 185 -6.50 -2.25 16.29
N MET A 186 -6.91 -2.61 15.07
CA MET A 186 -8.15 -2.11 14.45
C MET A 186 -9.42 -2.84 14.92
N GLY A 187 -9.29 -4.00 15.56
CA GLY A 187 -10.41 -4.90 15.80
C GLY A 187 -10.99 -5.48 14.50
N ALA A 188 -10.13 -5.72 13.49
CA ALA A 188 -10.51 -6.19 12.16
C ALA A 188 -10.29 -7.69 11.99
N GLY A 189 -11.06 -8.32 11.07
CA GLY A 189 -10.78 -9.67 10.58
C GLY A 189 -9.73 -9.65 9.47
N VAL A 190 -9.15 -10.81 9.18
CA VAL A 190 -8.17 -11.01 8.10
C VAL A 190 -8.62 -12.13 7.19
N THR A 191 -8.43 -11.96 5.89
CA THR A 191 -8.51 -13.05 4.90
C THR A 191 -7.14 -13.21 4.25
N LEU A 192 -6.52 -14.38 4.43
CA LEU A 192 -5.30 -14.74 3.69
C LEU A 192 -5.71 -15.20 2.29
N PHE A 193 -5.26 -14.50 1.28
CA PHE A 193 -5.59 -14.76 -0.11
C PHE A 193 -4.37 -15.28 -0.85
N HIS A 194 -4.50 -16.45 -1.46
CA HIS A 194 -3.47 -17.08 -2.27
C HIS A 194 -4.01 -17.45 -3.65
N CYS A 195 -3.23 -17.16 -4.68
CA CYS A 195 -3.54 -17.57 -6.04
C CYS A 195 -2.59 -18.69 -6.47
N LEU A 196 -3.15 -19.80 -6.94
CA LEU A 196 -2.37 -20.98 -7.38
C LEU A 196 -1.74 -20.79 -8.75
N TRP A 197 -2.11 -19.77 -9.53
CA TRP A 197 -1.63 -19.57 -10.89
C TRP A 197 -0.11 -19.66 -11.03
N ASP A 198 0.65 -19.02 -10.14
CA ASP A 198 2.11 -19.01 -10.24
C ASP A 198 2.71 -20.42 -10.04
N SER A 199 2.11 -21.22 -9.15
CA SER A 199 2.51 -22.61 -8.94
C SER A 199 2.13 -23.50 -10.14
N ILE A 200 0.91 -23.35 -10.64
CA ILE A 200 0.42 -24.06 -11.82
C ILE A 200 1.27 -23.72 -13.06
N ASN A 201 1.53 -22.45 -13.28
CA ASN A 201 2.35 -22.00 -14.40
C ASN A 201 3.79 -22.52 -14.30
N ALA A 202 4.38 -22.54 -13.11
CA ALA A 202 5.70 -23.12 -12.88
C ALA A 202 5.73 -24.62 -13.19
N ILE A 203 4.70 -25.38 -12.81
CA ILE A 203 4.56 -26.81 -13.14
C ILE A 203 4.48 -26.97 -14.65
N MET A 204 3.60 -26.24 -15.34
CA MET A 204 3.43 -26.32 -16.79
C MET A 204 4.72 -25.99 -17.56
N VAL A 205 5.41 -24.94 -17.18
CA VAL A 205 6.65 -24.51 -17.82
C VAL A 205 7.77 -25.57 -17.61
N ASN A 206 7.94 -26.06 -16.39
CA ASN A 206 8.97 -27.07 -16.10
C ASN A 206 8.69 -28.39 -16.84
N THR A 207 7.42 -28.80 -16.94
CA THR A 207 7.03 -30.01 -17.68
C THR A 207 7.30 -29.86 -19.17
N ALA A 208 7.01 -28.68 -19.74
CA ALA A 208 7.29 -28.40 -21.15
C ALA A 208 8.80 -28.41 -21.47
N TYR A 209 9.64 -27.88 -20.57
CA TYR A 209 11.10 -27.87 -20.77
C TYR A 209 11.79 -29.22 -20.52
N SER A 210 11.24 -30.05 -19.64
CA SER A 210 11.86 -31.33 -19.29
C SER A 210 11.60 -32.44 -20.34
N GLY A 211 10.74 -32.19 -21.35
CA GLY A 211 10.34 -33.19 -22.32
C GLY A 211 9.59 -34.38 -21.71
N MET A 212 9.22 -34.31 -20.45
CA MET A 212 8.42 -35.29 -19.76
C MET A 212 6.98 -35.24 -20.30
N ALA A 213 6.45 -36.40 -20.72
CA ALA A 213 5.07 -36.52 -21.11
C ALA A 213 4.15 -36.07 -19.95
N PRO A 214 3.01 -35.42 -20.21
CA PRO A 214 2.16 -34.80 -19.19
C PRO A 214 1.39 -35.81 -18.31
N PHE A 215 1.98 -36.95 -18.01
CA PHE A 215 1.26 -38.05 -17.39
C PHE A 215 0.67 -37.75 -15.99
N ASN A 216 1.16 -36.69 -15.28
CA ASN A 216 0.69 -36.39 -13.93
C ASN A 216 0.51 -34.89 -13.62
N ILE A 217 0.26 -34.02 -14.62
CA ILE A 217 0.08 -32.57 -14.35
C ILE A 217 -1.08 -32.32 -13.40
N SER A 218 -2.21 -33.03 -13.57
CA SER A 218 -3.37 -32.90 -12.70
C SER A 218 -3.08 -33.29 -11.24
N GLU A 219 -2.26 -34.33 -11.05
CA GLU A 219 -1.84 -34.78 -9.72
C GLU A 219 -0.89 -33.79 -9.07
N MET A 220 0.10 -33.25 -9.82
CA MET A 220 0.99 -32.18 -9.34
C MET A 220 0.25 -30.90 -8.97
N ILE A 221 -0.78 -30.53 -9.73
CA ILE A 221 -1.64 -29.38 -9.41
C ILE A 221 -2.42 -29.65 -8.13
N ALA A 222 -2.99 -30.85 -7.98
CA ALA A 222 -3.72 -31.24 -6.77
C ALA A 222 -2.81 -31.23 -5.53
N GLU A 223 -1.61 -31.77 -5.62
CA GLU A 223 -0.61 -31.75 -4.55
C GLU A 223 -0.22 -30.30 -4.19
N SER A 224 0.06 -29.45 -5.18
CA SER A 224 0.36 -28.03 -4.94
C SER A 224 -0.78 -27.29 -4.26
N ARG A 225 -2.02 -27.65 -4.61
CA ARG A 225 -3.23 -27.11 -3.96
C ARG A 225 -3.34 -27.55 -2.50
N ASP A 226 -3.14 -28.83 -2.23
CA ASP A 226 -3.23 -29.39 -0.88
C ASP A 226 -2.13 -28.81 0.03
N ASP A 227 -0.92 -28.65 -0.46
CA ASP A 227 0.18 -27.96 0.22
C ASP A 227 -0.18 -26.52 0.57
N ALA A 228 -0.79 -25.79 -0.38
CA ALA A 228 -1.24 -24.42 -0.16
C ALA A 228 -2.36 -24.35 0.89
N VAL A 229 -3.33 -25.26 0.84
CA VAL A 229 -4.41 -25.39 1.83
C VAL A 229 -3.82 -25.60 3.23
N ASP A 230 -2.90 -26.54 3.36
CA ASP A 230 -2.30 -26.85 4.66
C ASP A 230 -1.43 -25.70 5.20
N ALA A 231 -0.71 -25.02 4.32
CA ALA A 231 0.03 -23.81 4.72
C ALA A 231 -0.92 -22.70 5.19
N LEU A 232 -2.03 -22.47 4.49
CA LEU A 232 -3.04 -21.49 4.86
C LEU A 232 -3.76 -21.84 6.16
N LYS A 233 -4.11 -23.10 6.38
CA LYS A 233 -4.70 -23.57 7.65
C LYS A 233 -3.77 -23.30 8.82
N ARG A 234 -2.47 -23.64 8.69
CA ARG A 234 -1.46 -23.34 9.73
C ARG A 234 -1.35 -21.85 10.02
N LYS A 235 -1.28 -21.02 8.97
CA LYS A 235 -1.20 -19.56 9.11
C LYS A 235 -2.47 -18.98 9.74
N THR A 236 -3.65 -19.40 9.29
CA THR A 236 -4.95 -18.98 9.83
C THR A 236 -5.05 -19.33 11.33
N GLY A 237 -4.67 -20.56 11.70
CA GLY A 237 -4.59 -20.98 13.11
C GLY A 237 -3.66 -20.10 13.93
N PHE A 238 -2.51 -19.70 13.37
CA PHE A 238 -1.59 -18.77 14.03
C PHE A 238 -2.20 -17.38 14.27
N PHE A 239 -2.94 -16.81 13.31
CA PHE A 239 -3.63 -15.54 13.49
C PHE A 239 -4.69 -15.64 14.60
N ARG A 240 -5.52 -16.67 14.57
CA ARG A 240 -6.58 -16.92 15.57
C ARG A 240 -6.01 -17.09 16.98
N LYS A 241 -4.91 -17.85 17.13
CA LYS A 241 -4.20 -18.02 18.42
C LYS A 241 -3.72 -16.68 18.99
N HIS A 242 -3.46 -15.66 18.13
CA HIS A 242 -3.06 -14.33 18.57
C HIS A 242 -4.22 -13.34 18.68
N GLY A 243 -5.47 -13.83 18.69
CA GLY A 243 -6.67 -13.02 18.90
C GLY A 243 -7.12 -12.23 17.67
N VAL A 244 -6.76 -12.66 16.46
CA VAL A 244 -7.20 -12.04 15.20
C VAL A 244 -8.11 -13.03 14.46
N PRO A 245 -9.41 -12.70 14.25
CA PRO A 245 -10.27 -13.49 13.37
C PRO A 245 -9.63 -13.61 11.99
N CYS A 246 -9.46 -14.82 11.50
CA CYS A 246 -8.75 -15.05 10.25
C CYS A 246 -9.36 -16.22 9.49
N ASP A 247 -9.61 -15.99 8.20
CA ASP A 247 -10.01 -16.98 7.23
C ASP A 247 -9.02 -17.01 6.06
N TYR A 248 -9.17 -17.95 5.15
CA TYR A 248 -8.37 -17.97 3.94
C TYR A 248 -9.25 -18.20 2.70
N LYS A 249 -8.73 -17.76 1.56
CA LYS A 249 -9.30 -18.00 0.23
C LYS A 249 -8.19 -18.39 -0.73
N ILE A 250 -8.45 -19.38 -1.55
CA ILE A 250 -7.58 -19.81 -2.66
C ILE A 250 -8.28 -19.48 -3.97
N GLU A 251 -7.56 -18.83 -4.87
CA GLU A 251 -8.02 -18.60 -6.23
C GLU A 251 -7.33 -19.57 -7.18
N GLU A 252 -8.12 -20.39 -7.85
CA GLU A 252 -7.64 -21.46 -8.73
C GLU A 252 -7.85 -21.14 -10.22
N LYS A 253 -8.79 -20.25 -10.53
CA LYS A 253 -9.27 -20.01 -11.91
C LYS A 253 -8.79 -18.69 -12.49
N ALA A 254 -8.04 -17.89 -11.76
CA ALA A 254 -7.56 -16.62 -12.25
C ALA A 254 -6.58 -16.79 -13.42
N ILE A 255 -6.66 -15.87 -14.38
CA ILE A 255 -5.75 -15.84 -15.53
C ILE A 255 -4.32 -15.48 -15.09
N THR A 256 -4.18 -14.70 -14.02
CA THR A 256 -2.90 -14.35 -13.39
C THR A 256 -3.11 -14.04 -11.90
N SER A 257 -2.08 -14.25 -11.07
CA SER A 257 -2.09 -13.86 -9.66
C SER A 257 -2.35 -12.36 -9.50
N THR A 258 -1.94 -11.58 -10.46
CA THR A 258 -2.10 -10.14 -10.54
C THR A 258 -3.58 -9.75 -10.61
N CYS A 259 -4.33 -10.36 -11.56
CA CYS A 259 -5.76 -10.12 -11.71
C CYS A 259 -6.56 -10.58 -10.49
N ALA A 260 -6.21 -11.74 -9.95
CA ALA A 260 -6.89 -12.32 -8.80
C ALA A 260 -6.94 -11.38 -7.59
N VAL A 261 -5.81 -10.75 -7.27
CA VAL A 261 -5.71 -9.87 -6.09
C VAL A 261 -6.63 -8.66 -6.20
N TYR A 262 -6.62 -7.92 -7.31
CA TYR A 262 -7.44 -6.71 -7.38
C TYR A 262 -8.92 -7.01 -7.59
N GLN A 263 -9.28 -8.12 -8.25
CA GLN A 263 -10.67 -8.57 -8.34
C GLN A 263 -11.24 -8.91 -6.96
N GLU A 264 -10.45 -9.60 -6.12
CA GLU A 264 -10.85 -9.93 -4.76
C GLU A 264 -11.06 -8.68 -3.90
N CYS A 265 -10.38 -7.56 -4.19
CA CYS A 265 -10.56 -6.29 -3.49
C CYS A 265 -12.00 -5.73 -3.57
N GLU A 266 -12.82 -6.21 -4.51
CA GLU A 266 -14.22 -5.80 -4.62
C GLU A 266 -15.14 -6.48 -3.59
N SER A 267 -14.66 -7.55 -2.93
CA SER A 267 -15.43 -8.41 -2.01
C SER A 267 -15.59 -7.86 -0.59
N GLY A 268 -15.57 -6.54 -0.38
CA GLY A 268 -15.93 -5.92 0.91
C GLY A 268 -14.79 -5.77 1.91
N TYR A 269 -13.55 -5.78 1.46
CA TYR A 269 -12.39 -5.47 2.30
C TYR A 269 -12.20 -3.96 2.44
N SER A 270 -11.58 -3.56 3.57
CA SER A 270 -11.22 -2.16 3.83
C SER A 270 -9.83 -1.80 3.32
N ILE A 271 -8.90 -2.74 3.33
CA ILE A 271 -7.48 -2.54 3.01
C ILE A 271 -6.91 -3.85 2.44
N VAL A 272 -5.98 -3.72 1.49
CA VAL A 272 -5.09 -4.82 1.08
C VAL A 272 -3.73 -4.66 1.73
N VAL A 273 -3.15 -5.74 2.22
CA VAL A 273 -1.75 -5.78 2.70
C VAL A 273 -1.00 -6.84 1.91
N MET A 274 0.16 -6.49 1.39
CA MET A 274 0.99 -7.41 0.61
C MET A 274 2.47 -7.07 0.71
N GLY A 275 3.30 -8.04 0.36
CA GLY A 275 4.75 -7.85 0.24
C GLY A 275 5.12 -7.01 -0.98
N SER A 276 6.25 -6.32 -0.93
CA SER A 276 6.79 -5.59 -2.08
C SER A 276 7.24 -6.51 -3.21
N HIS A 277 7.57 -7.77 -2.91
CA HIS A 277 8.03 -8.78 -3.86
C HIS A 277 7.45 -10.16 -3.53
N GLY A 278 7.18 -10.98 -4.56
CA GLY A 278 6.79 -12.39 -4.43
C GLY A 278 7.99 -13.34 -4.53
N ARG A 279 7.70 -14.66 -4.66
CA ARG A 279 8.71 -15.75 -4.76
C ARG A 279 9.71 -15.57 -5.91
N ASN A 280 9.25 -15.05 -7.04
CA ASN A 280 10.00 -14.95 -8.29
C ASN A 280 10.65 -13.59 -8.51
N ALA A 281 10.93 -12.82 -7.44
CA ALA A 281 11.53 -11.51 -7.56
C ALA A 281 12.94 -11.61 -8.15
N LEU A 282 13.09 -11.12 -9.37
CA LEU A 282 14.41 -10.86 -9.96
C LEU A 282 15.08 -9.75 -9.12
N PHE A 283 16.37 -9.94 -8.80
CA PHE A 283 17.15 -9.04 -7.94
C PHE A 283 17.15 -7.56 -8.37
N ASN A 284 16.76 -7.27 -9.61
CA ASN A 284 16.72 -5.91 -10.20
C ASN A 284 15.32 -5.35 -10.40
N ALA A 285 14.25 -6.08 -10.04
CA ALA A 285 12.90 -5.54 -10.15
C ALA A 285 12.63 -4.55 -9.00
N PHE A 286 12.10 -3.39 -9.32
CA PHE A 286 11.88 -2.29 -8.35
C PHE A 286 10.85 -2.64 -7.28
N PHE A 287 9.80 -3.38 -7.63
CA PHE A 287 8.84 -4.12 -6.81
C PHE A 287 8.00 -5.03 -7.71
N GLY A 288 7.31 -6.01 -7.13
CA GLY A 288 6.65 -7.08 -7.87
C GLY A 288 5.50 -6.59 -8.76
N SER A 289 5.30 -7.28 -9.90
CA SER A 289 4.20 -6.98 -10.84
C SER A 289 2.83 -7.02 -10.16
N THR A 290 2.58 -7.99 -9.29
CA THR A 290 1.33 -8.12 -8.54
C THR A 290 1.09 -6.93 -7.61
N ALA A 291 2.12 -6.43 -6.93
CA ALA A 291 2.00 -5.26 -6.08
C ALA A 291 1.73 -3.99 -6.90
N ARG A 292 2.39 -3.84 -8.05
CA ARG A 292 2.17 -2.73 -8.98
C ARG A 292 0.73 -2.71 -9.48
N GLU A 293 0.24 -3.82 -9.98
CA GLU A 293 -1.12 -3.92 -10.53
C GLU A 293 -2.19 -3.78 -9.44
N ALA A 294 -1.95 -4.32 -8.24
CA ALA A 294 -2.83 -4.09 -7.11
C ALA A 294 -2.96 -2.60 -6.77
N ILE A 295 -1.84 -1.84 -6.74
CA ILE A 295 -1.88 -0.39 -6.54
C ILE A 295 -2.69 0.32 -7.63
N LEU A 296 -2.54 -0.08 -8.89
CA LEU A 296 -3.18 0.59 -10.02
C LEU A 296 -4.67 0.27 -10.15
N ASN A 297 -5.09 -0.95 -9.79
CA ASN A 297 -6.42 -1.47 -10.11
C ASN A 297 -7.29 -1.77 -8.88
N ALA A 298 -6.74 -1.83 -7.66
CA ALA A 298 -7.53 -2.06 -6.47
C ALA A 298 -8.48 -0.89 -6.20
N THR A 299 -9.69 -1.23 -5.75
CA THR A 299 -10.74 -0.26 -5.40
C THR A 299 -10.62 0.28 -3.97
N ILE A 300 -9.65 -0.21 -3.23
CA ILE A 300 -9.35 0.10 -1.83
C ILE A 300 -7.85 0.37 -1.64
N PRO A 301 -7.44 1.03 -0.54
CA PRO A 301 -6.02 1.28 -0.25
C PRO A 301 -5.18 0.01 -0.19
N VAL A 302 -3.95 0.09 -0.71
CA VAL A 302 -2.98 -1.02 -0.70
C VAL A 302 -1.79 -0.66 0.19
N ILE A 303 -1.51 -1.50 1.19
CA ILE A 303 -0.32 -1.35 2.04
C ILE A 303 0.77 -2.30 1.54
N ILE A 304 1.90 -1.73 1.16
CA ILE A 304 3.10 -2.46 0.78
C ILE A 304 4.04 -2.56 1.97
N VAL A 305 4.46 -3.79 2.27
CA VAL A 305 5.38 -4.09 3.37
C VAL A 305 6.63 -4.73 2.80
N HIS A 306 7.80 -4.18 3.15
CA HIS A 306 9.07 -4.77 2.75
C HIS A 306 9.45 -5.92 3.70
N SER A 307 9.95 -7.02 3.12
CA SER A 307 10.70 -8.02 3.89
C SER A 307 11.98 -7.34 4.35
N GLY A 308 12.15 -7.13 5.66
CA GLY A 308 13.40 -6.61 6.20
C GLY A 308 14.59 -7.46 5.73
N LYS A 309 15.65 -6.76 5.31
CA LYS A 309 16.98 -7.39 5.17
C LYS A 309 17.57 -7.62 6.54
#